data_52b7da1ed50784657be1830cb3ef1871
#
_entry.id   52b7da1ed50784657be1830cb3ef1871
#
_cell.length_a   1.000
_cell.length_b   1.000
_cell.length_c   1.000
_cell.angle_alpha   90.00
_cell.angle_beta   90.00
_cell.angle_gamma   90.00
#
_symmetry.space_group_name_H-M   'P 1'
#
loop_
_entity.id
_entity.type
_entity.pdbx_description
1 polymer ?
#
loop_
_entity_poly.entity_id
_entity_poly.type
_entity_poly.pdbx_seq_one_letter_code
_entity_poly.pdbx_strand_id
1 'polypeptide(L)'
;MRPVDHSQRGSVRVKSHLLRPALRPVAGSLLSASLLCNAAHAAEAFSPNSKWMLGDWGGKRTELLEKGYDFKLEYVGEAAANLDGGYDDDKTGRYTDQFALGVHMDLEKILGWKATEFQFTVTERNGKNLSNDRIGDPRAGHISSVQEVWGRGQTWRLTQLWLKQQYFDGALDVKFGRFGEGEDFNSFPCDFQNLAFCGSQVGNWAGSIWYNWPVSQWALRVKYNFAPDWYVQVGAYEQNPSNLETGNGFKMSGSGTKGALLPVELIWQPKVGAE
;
A
#
# COMPACT_ATOMS: atom_id res chain seq x y z
N MET A 1 -12.33 31.82 28.97
CA MET A 1 -12.80 30.64 28.22
C MET A 1 -13.11 29.53 29.22
N ARG A 2 -14.37 29.13 29.33
CA ARG A 2 -14.82 28.11 30.29
C ARG A 2 -14.84 26.75 29.64
N PRO A 3 -14.49 25.64 30.34
CA PRO A 3 -14.58 24.30 29.79
C PRO A 3 -16.02 23.79 29.81
N VAL A 4 -16.42 23.04 28.79
CA VAL A 4 -17.74 22.39 28.70
C VAL A 4 -17.61 20.96 29.21
N ASP A 5 -18.43 20.65 30.23
CA ASP A 5 -18.61 19.36 30.86
C ASP A 5 -19.59 18.51 30.03
N HIS A 6 -19.22 17.28 29.70
CA HIS A 6 -20.10 16.27 29.12
C HIS A 6 -20.06 14.98 29.93
N SER A 7 -20.77 15.00 31.06
CA SER A 7 -21.17 13.81 31.80
C SER A 7 -22.69 13.65 31.75
N GLN A 8 -23.20 12.68 30.99
CA GLN A 8 -24.50 12.03 31.28
C GLN A 8 -24.50 10.62 30.65
N ARG A 9 -24.24 9.64 31.49
CA ARG A 9 -24.55 8.23 31.22
C ARG A 9 -25.95 7.93 31.73
N GLY A 10 -26.84 7.47 30.86
CA GLY A 10 -28.11 6.86 31.21
C GLY A 10 -28.08 5.35 31.00
N SER A 11 -27.96 4.58 32.07
CA SER A 11 -28.10 3.12 32.01
C SER A 11 -29.57 2.73 32.22
N VAL A 12 -30.17 1.97 31.32
CA VAL A 12 -31.48 1.34 31.50
C VAL A 12 -31.26 -0.15 31.76
N ARG A 13 -31.55 -0.57 33.00
CA ARG A 13 -31.67 -1.97 33.40
C ARG A 13 -33.09 -2.46 33.14
N VAL A 14 -33.26 -3.51 32.35
CA VAL A 14 -34.52 -4.26 32.27
C VAL A 14 -34.36 -5.59 33.01
N LYS A 15 -35.24 -5.79 34.01
CA LYS A 15 -35.31 -6.99 34.81
C LYS A 15 -36.12 -8.10 34.09
N SER A 16 -35.58 -9.29 34.14
CA SER A 16 -36.24 -10.54 33.75
C SER A 16 -37.22 -11.02 34.81
N HIS A 17 -38.39 -11.45 34.44
CA HIS A 17 -39.26 -12.30 35.24
C HIS A 17 -39.46 -13.66 34.61
N LEU A 18 -39.12 -14.68 35.37
CA LEU A 18 -39.38 -16.10 35.13
C LEU A 18 -40.86 -16.44 35.26
N LEU A 19 -41.37 -17.31 34.40
CA LEU A 19 -42.40 -18.28 34.74
C LEU A 19 -42.34 -19.48 33.77
N ARG A 20 -42.13 -20.69 34.31
CA ARG A 20 -42.42 -21.99 33.72
C ARG A 20 -43.81 -22.41 34.09
N PRO A 21 -44.55 -23.24 33.30
CA PRO A 21 -44.40 -24.66 33.52
C PRO A 21 -44.42 -25.57 32.28
N ALA A 22 -44.11 -26.82 32.52
CA ALA A 22 -43.92 -27.94 31.61
C ALA A 22 -45.21 -28.51 31.02
N LEU A 23 -45.05 -29.12 29.82
CA LEU A 23 -45.75 -30.36 29.42
C LEU A 23 -45.05 -31.00 28.20
N ARG A 24 -44.64 -32.26 28.31
CA ARG A 24 -44.33 -33.20 27.25
C ARG A 24 -45.62 -33.89 26.79
N PRO A 25 -45.83 -34.50 25.61
CA PRO A 25 -44.99 -35.55 25.06
C PRO A 25 -44.87 -35.73 23.52
N VAL A 26 -43.85 -36.52 23.15
CA VAL A 26 -43.81 -37.66 22.17
C VAL A 26 -43.77 -37.39 20.65
N ALA A 27 -42.64 -37.78 20.12
CA ALA A 27 -42.34 -38.56 18.91
C ALA A 27 -42.74 -38.06 17.51
N GLY A 28 -41.71 -37.87 16.72
CA GLY A 28 -41.80 -37.74 15.28
C GLY A 28 -40.39 -37.49 14.68
N SER A 29 -39.60 -38.54 14.54
CA SER A 29 -38.30 -38.50 13.85
C SER A 29 -38.51 -38.20 12.37
N LEU A 30 -38.03 -37.03 11.94
CA LEU A 30 -37.61 -36.80 10.58
C LEU A 30 -36.28 -36.07 10.60
N LEU A 31 -35.19 -36.87 10.47
CA LEU A 31 -33.89 -36.37 10.10
C LEU A 31 -34.00 -35.71 8.72
N SER A 32 -34.25 -34.42 8.70
CA SER A 32 -33.90 -33.57 7.58
C SER A 32 -32.50 -33.05 7.87
N ALA A 33 -31.47 -33.80 7.45
CA ALA A 33 -30.15 -33.28 7.30
C ALA A 33 -30.20 -32.19 6.21
N SER A 34 -30.55 -30.97 6.60
CA SER A 34 -30.26 -29.79 5.83
C SER A 34 -28.74 -29.64 5.85
N LEU A 35 -28.10 -30.19 4.84
CA LEU A 35 -26.80 -29.73 4.37
C LEU A 35 -26.98 -28.23 4.06
N LEU A 36 -26.73 -27.39 5.07
CA LEU A 36 -26.40 -25.99 4.86
C LEU A 36 -25.08 -26.01 4.11
N CYS A 37 -25.13 -26.18 2.80
CA CYS A 37 -24.10 -25.62 1.95
C CYS A 37 -24.07 -24.13 2.29
N ASN A 38 -23.12 -23.73 3.13
CA ASN A 38 -22.65 -22.36 3.14
C ASN A 38 -22.04 -22.15 1.74
N ALA A 39 -22.90 -21.81 0.78
CA ALA A 39 -22.46 -21.14 -0.42
C ALA A 39 -21.87 -19.84 0.11
N ALA A 40 -20.55 -19.79 0.24
CA ALA A 40 -19.84 -18.54 0.41
C ALA A 40 -20.33 -17.68 -0.76
N HIS A 41 -21.21 -16.72 -0.46
CA HIS A 41 -21.67 -15.79 -1.47
C HIS A 41 -20.44 -15.02 -1.92
N ALA A 42 -19.95 -15.34 -3.11
CA ALA A 42 -18.87 -14.59 -3.73
C ALA A 42 -19.26 -13.11 -3.74
N ALA A 43 -18.41 -12.26 -3.20
CA ALA A 43 -18.66 -10.83 -3.13
C ALA A 43 -18.87 -10.28 -4.56
N GLU A 44 -20.02 -9.65 -4.80
CA GLU A 44 -20.33 -9.07 -6.10
C GLU A 44 -19.49 -7.82 -6.39
N ALA A 45 -19.27 -7.55 -7.67
CA ALA A 45 -18.61 -6.34 -8.11
C ALA A 45 -19.42 -5.09 -7.70
N PHE A 46 -18.74 -4.02 -7.32
CA PHE A 46 -19.31 -2.74 -6.87
C PHE A 46 -20.25 -2.84 -5.66
N SER A 47 -20.18 -3.92 -4.91
CA SER A 47 -20.91 -4.05 -3.65
C SER A 47 -20.23 -3.23 -2.56
N PRO A 48 -20.97 -2.42 -1.75
CA PRO A 48 -20.38 -1.63 -0.66
C PRO A 48 -19.76 -2.48 0.45
N ASN A 49 -20.12 -3.76 0.51
CA ASN A 49 -19.59 -4.71 1.48
C ASN A 49 -18.43 -5.55 0.91
N SER A 50 -18.07 -5.36 -0.35
CA SER A 50 -16.96 -6.09 -0.96
C SER A 50 -15.64 -5.41 -0.64
N LYS A 51 -14.65 -6.19 -0.21
CA LYS A 51 -13.26 -5.74 -0.08
C LYS A 51 -12.66 -5.31 -1.42
N TRP A 52 -13.19 -5.83 -2.52
CA TRP A 52 -12.69 -5.58 -3.87
C TRP A 52 -13.78 -4.96 -4.74
N MET A 53 -13.45 -3.85 -5.39
CA MET A 53 -14.40 -3.15 -6.25
C MET A 53 -14.97 -4.05 -7.38
N LEU A 54 -14.13 -4.91 -7.96
CA LEU A 54 -14.54 -5.87 -8.99
C LEU A 54 -15.02 -7.21 -8.42
N GLY A 55 -15.28 -7.27 -7.11
CA GLY A 55 -15.80 -8.46 -6.45
C GLY A 55 -14.81 -9.62 -6.38
N ASP A 56 -15.32 -10.80 -6.11
CA ASP A 56 -14.56 -12.03 -5.88
C ASP A 56 -14.49 -12.95 -7.12
N TRP A 57 -14.92 -12.48 -8.28
CA TRP A 57 -14.91 -13.22 -9.55
C TRP A 57 -15.60 -14.59 -9.46
N GLY A 58 -16.73 -14.64 -8.76
CA GLY A 58 -17.45 -15.90 -8.50
C GLY A 58 -16.71 -16.85 -7.54
N GLY A 59 -15.97 -16.32 -6.58
CA GLY A 59 -15.14 -17.09 -5.63
C GLY A 59 -13.71 -17.37 -6.10
N LYS A 60 -13.40 -17.06 -7.37
CA LYS A 60 -12.09 -17.40 -7.95
C LYS A 60 -10.95 -16.60 -7.34
N ARG A 61 -11.21 -15.35 -6.93
CA ARG A 61 -10.19 -14.50 -6.29
C ARG A 61 -9.82 -15.04 -4.90
N THR A 62 -10.83 -15.44 -4.11
CA THR A 62 -10.60 -16.10 -2.81
C THR A 62 -9.85 -17.40 -2.98
N GLU A 63 -10.23 -18.25 -3.94
CA GLU A 63 -9.50 -19.49 -4.25
C GLU A 63 -8.02 -19.24 -4.59
N LEU A 64 -7.74 -18.21 -5.40
CA LEU A 64 -6.37 -17.86 -5.76
C LEU A 64 -5.57 -17.33 -4.55
N LEU A 65 -6.20 -16.52 -3.70
CA LEU A 65 -5.59 -16.01 -2.47
C LEU A 65 -5.26 -17.14 -1.49
N GLU A 66 -6.16 -18.12 -1.33
CA GLU A 66 -5.90 -19.32 -0.52
C GLU A 66 -4.72 -20.15 -1.05
N LYS A 67 -4.56 -20.19 -2.38
CA LYS A 67 -3.43 -20.84 -3.06
C LYS A 67 -2.15 -20.01 -3.06
N GLY A 68 -2.16 -18.82 -2.49
CA GLY A 68 -0.97 -17.96 -2.36
C GLY A 68 -0.82 -16.89 -3.45
N TYR A 69 -1.85 -16.61 -4.27
CA TYR A 69 -1.80 -15.57 -5.30
C TYR A 69 -2.73 -14.42 -4.96
N ASP A 70 -2.20 -13.24 -4.66
CA ASP A 70 -2.98 -11.99 -4.48
C ASP A 70 -2.76 -11.06 -5.69
N PHE A 71 -3.75 -11.01 -6.58
CA PHE A 71 -3.72 -10.10 -7.73
C PHE A 71 -4.26 -8.74 -7.33
N LYS A 72 -3.50 -7.70 -7.69
CA LYS A 72 -3.86 -6.30 -7.47
C LYS A 72 -3.99 -5.58 -8.81
N LEU A 73 -5.07 -4.82 -8.93
CA LEU A 73 -5.31 -3.85 -9.98
C LEU A 73 -5.81 -2.60 -9.29
N GLU A 74 -5.02 -1.53 -9.33
CA GLU A 74 -5.34 -0.26 -8.70
C GLU A 74 -5.36 0.85 -9.74
N TYR A 75 -6.33 1.74 -9.58
CA TYR A 75 -6.40 2.99 -10.33
C TYR A 75 -6.63 4.14 -9.33
N VAL A 76 -5.77 5.15 -9.42
CA VAL A 76 -5.88 6.38 -8.64
C VAL A 76 -5.94 7.55 -9.60
N GLY A 77 -6.97 8.38 -9.50
CA GLY A 77 -7.12 9.60 -10.27
C GLY A 77 -7.15 10.81 -9.35
N GLU A 78 -6.39 11.84 -9.66
CA GLU A 78 -6.28 13.05 -8.86
C GLU A 78 -6.55 14.29 -9.70
N ALA A 79 -7.58 15.04 -9.32
CA ALA A 79 -7.90 16.35 -9.90
C ALA A 79 -7.52 17.47 -8.95
N ALA A 80 -6.93 18.53 -9.49
CA ALA A 80 -6.61 19.74 -8.74
C ALA A 80 -6.87 20.98 -9.60
N ALA A 81 -7.29 22.08 -8.97
CA ALA A 81 -7.54 23.35 -9.64
C ALA A 81 -6.90 24.51 -8.88
N ASN A 82 -6.28 25.43 -9.62
CA ASN A 82 -5.88 26.74 -9.10
C ASN A 82 -7.08 27.69 -9.19
N LEU A 83 -7.53 28.18 -8.04
CA LEU A 83 -8.66 29.10 -7.96
C LEU A 83 -8.22 30.55 -7.88
N ASP A 84 -7.03 30.80 -7.33
CA ASP A 84 -6.45 32.13 -7.15
C ASP A 84 -4.97 32.05 -6.81
N GLY A 85 -4.17 33.02 -7.25
CA GLY A 85 -2.74 33.07 -6.96
C GLY A 85 -1.91 32.07 -7.75
N GLY A 86 -0.74 31.71 -7.22
CA GLY A 86 0.29 30.96 -7.93
C GLY A 86 1.20 31.87 -8.74
N TYR A 87 2.13 31.28 -9.51
CA TYR A 87 3.14 32.04 -10.23
C TYR A 87 2.57 32.99 -11.29
N ASP A 88 1.61 32.52 -12.08
CA ASP A 88 1.02 33.26 -13.20
C ASP A 88 -0.48 33.59 -13.01
N ASP A 89 -1.02 33.29 -11.82
CA ASP A 89 -2.46 33.51 -11.47
C ASP A 89 -3.45 32.84 -12.45
N ASP A 90 -3.00 31.83 -13.21
CA ASP A 90 -3.83 31.14 -14.18
C ASP A 90 -4.81 30.17 -13.49
N LYS A 91 -6.11 30.46 -13.59
CA LYS A 91 -7.22 29.70 -13.04
C LYS A 91 -7.51 28.48 -13.91
N THR A 92 -6.84 27.39 -13.62
CA THR A 92 -6.92 26.16 -14.43
C THR A 92 -6.95 24.91 -13.59
N GLY A 93 -7.45 23.83 -14.17
CA GLY A 93 -7.41 22.49 -13.58
C GLY A 93 -6.41 21.57 -14.27
N ARG A 94 -5.94 20.59 -13.51
CA ARG A 94 -5.10 19.50 -14.00
C ARG A 94 -5.59 18.18 -13.45
N TYR A 95 -5.32 17.13 -14.21
CA TYR A 95 -5.62 15.75 -13.82
C TYR A 95 -4.40 14.88 -14.03
N THR A 96 -4.17 14.02 -13.06
CA THR A 96 -3.14 12.96 -13.10
C THR A 96 -3.77 11.65 -12.71
N ASP A 97 -3.21 10.56 -13.19
CA ASP A 97 -3.61 9.23 -12.75
C ASP A 97 -2.43 8.26 -12.64
N GLN A 98 -2.69 7.21 -11.91
CA GLN A 98 -1.82 6.06 -11.77
C GLN A 98 -2.63 4.78 -11.98
N PHE A 99 -2.09 3.91 -12.78
CA PHE A 99 -2.54 2.54 -12.94
C PHE A 99 -1.44 1.60 -12.43
N ALA A 100 -1.78 0.66 -11.56
CA ALA A 100 -0.85 -0.34 -11.05
C ALA A 100 -1.45 -1.73 -11.18
N LEU A 101 -0.68 -2.64 -11.79
CA LEU A 101 -1.02 -4.05 -11.95
C LEU A 101 0.08 -4.89 -11.31
N GLY A 102 -0.30 -5.77 -10.38
CA GLY A 102 0.66 -6.59 -9.67
C GLY A 102 0.11 -7.93 -9.20
N VAL A 103 1.03 -8.77 -8.75
CA VAL A 103 0.75 -10.00 -8.04
C VAL A 103 1.72 -10.15 -6.88
N HIS A 104 1.17 -10.41 -5.70
CA HIS A 104 1.92 -10.88 -4.55
C HIS A 104 1.74 -12.38 -4.41
N MET A 105 2.82 -13.11 -4.19
CA MET A 105 2.83 -14.56 -4.12
C MET A 105 3.39 -15.03 -2.78
N ASP A 106 2.62 -15.83 -2.07
CA ASP A 106 3.06 -16.61 -0.91
C ASP A 106 3.71 -17.90 -1.39
N LEU A 107 5.03 -17.91 -1.44
CA LEU A 107 5.78 -19.06 -1.97
C LEU A 107 5.80 -20.28 -1.02
N GLU A 108 5.42 -20.10 0.24
CA GLU A 108 5.20 -21.24 1.13
C GLU A 108 3.98 -22.05 0.68
N LYS A 109 2.88 -21.39 0.35
CA LYS A 109 1.68 -22.05 -0.19
C LYS A 109 1.90 -22.62 -1.58
N ILE A 110 2.66 -21.93 -2.44
CA ILE A 110 2.82 -22.31 -3.85
C ILE A 110 3.88 -23.39 -4.04
N LEU A 111 5.03 -23.26 -3.35
CA LEU A 111 6.24 -24.06 -3.57
C LEU A 111 6.74 -24.78 -2.30
N GLY A 112 6.13 -24.51 -1.14
CA GLY A 112 6.64 -25.02 0.15
C GLY A 112 7.89 -24.28 0.67
N TRP A 113 8.23 -23.13 0.12
CA TRP A 113 9.36 -22.31 0.57
C TRP A 113 8.95 -21.48 1.78
N LYS A 114 9.34 -21.94 2.95
CA LYS A 114 8.92 -21.36 4.23
C LYS A 114 9.21 -19.87 4.32
N ALA A 115 8.19 -19.11 4.78
CA ALA A 115 8.25 -17.69 5.05
C ALA A 115 8.86 -16.88 3.88
N THR A 116 8.55 -17.29 2.65
CA THR A 116 9.07 -16.67 1.42
C THR A 116 7.96 -16.06 0.61
N GLU A 117 8.15 -14.81 0.18
CA GLU A 117 7.21 -14.04 -0.61
C GLU A 117 7.87 -13.51 -1.89
N PHE A 118 7.09 -13.37 -2.93
CA PHE A 118 7.51 -12.75 -4.19
C PHE A 118 6.50 -11.67 -4.58
N GLN A 119 6.99 -10.55 -5.09
CA GLN A 119 6.18 -9.46 -5.62
C GLN A 119 6.59 -9.12 -7.04
N PHE A 120 5.60 -8.91 -7.89
CA PHE A 120 5.74 -8.29 -9.20
C PHE A 120 4.71 -7.16 -9.30
N THR A 121 5.14 -5.97 -9.76
CA THR A 121 4.24 -4.84 -10.02
C THR A 121 4.76 -4.01 -11.20
N VAL A 122 3.88 -3.68 -12.11
CA VAL A 122 4.08 -2.65 -13.15
C VAL A 122 3.15 -1.47 -12.85
N THR A 123 3.65 -0.27 -13.07
CA THR A 123 2.92 0.98 -12.80
C THR A 123 3.04 1.91 -14.00
N GLU A 124 1.96 2.59 -14.30
CA GLU A 124 1.92 3.67 -15.27
C GLU A 124 1.34 4.92 -14.62
N ARG A 125 1.92 6.08 -14.91
CA ARG A 125 1.42 7.38 -14.46
C ARG A 125 1.27 8.30 -15.65
N ASN A 126 0.17 9.05 -15.69
CA ASN A 126 -0.16 9.98 -16.76
C ASN A 126 -0.65 11.33 -16.24
N GLY A 127 -0.88 12.25 -17.17
CA GLY A 127 -1.52 13.52 -16.92
C GLY A 127 -0.57 14.70 -16.79
N LYS A 128 -1.07 15.78 -16.18
CA LYS A 128 -0.36 17.04 -15.97
C LYS A 128 -0.46 17.47 -14.52
N ASN A 129 0.64 17.93 -13.97
CA ASN A 129 0.72 18.35 -12.58
C ASN A 129 0.44 19.85 -12.45
N LEU A 130 -0.52 20.22 -11.61
CA LEU A 130 -0.90 21.62 -11.40
C LEU A 130 0.22 22.43 -10.76
N SER A 131 0.92 21.85 -9.77
CA SER A 131 2.01 22.57 -9.09
C SER A 131 3.15 22.92 -10.05
N ASN A 132 3.55 21.98 -10.90
CA ASN A 132 4.59 22.24 -11.91
C ASN A 132 4.16 23.22 -12.99
N ASP A 133 2.90 23.12 -13.43
CA ASP A 133 2.45 23.84 -14.61
C ASP A 133 2.06 25.30 -14.29
N ARG A 134 1.55 25.55 -13.06
CA ARG A 134 0.86 26.81 -12.76
C ARG A 134 1.13 27.42 -11.39
N ILE A 135 1.41 26.61 -10.36
CA ILE A 135 1.56 27.13 -8.99
C ILE A 135 3.00 27.53 -8.72
N GLY A 136 3.96 26.67 -9.07
CA GLY A 136 5.37 26.89 -8.82
C GLY A 136 6.00 27.88 -9.80
N ASP A 137 6.88 28.75 -9.30
CA ASP A 137 7.75 29.57 -10.16
C ASP A 137 8.73 28.64 -10.91
N PRO A 138 8.74 28.63 -12.25
CA PRO A 138 9.64 27.80 -13.04
C PRO A 138 11.13 28.00 -12.73
N ARG A 139 11.51 29.16 -12.16
CA ARG A 139 12.90 29.49 -11.79
C ARG A 139 13.28 28.99 -10.42
N ALA A 140 12.33 28.95 -9.50
CA ALA A 140 12.55 28.53 -8.10
C ALA A 140 12.11 27.09 -7.83
N GLY A 141 11.19 26.57 -8.65
CA GLY A 141 10.55 25.28 -8.41
C GLY A 141 9.53 25.31 -7.27
N HIS A 142 9.19 24.15 -6.76
CA HIS A 142 8.29 23.98 -5.63
C HIS A 142 8.71 22.76 -4.81
N ILE A 143 8.38 22.78 -3.53
CA ILE A 143 8.81 21.74 -2.58
C ILE A 143 7.92 20.49 -2.66
N SER A 144 6.65 20.68 -3.02
CA SER A 144 5.65 19.62 -3.00
C SER A 144 4.70 19.73 -4.19
N SER A 145 3.91 18.71 -4.41
CA SER A 145 2.90 18.64 -5.45
C SER A 145 1.53 18.43 -4.83
N VAL A 146 0.53 19.12 -5.37
CA VAL A 146 -0.88 18.90 -4.98
C VAL A 146 -1.45 17.59 -5.54
N GLN A 147 -0.71 16.93 -6.41
CA GLN A 147 -1.05 15.65 -7.02
C GLN A 147 0.12 14.68 -6.86
N GLU A 148 -0.02 13.71 -5.94
CA GLU A 148 1.07 12.80 -5.57
C GLU A 148 1.35 11.76 -6.65
N VAL A 149 0.32 11.28 -7.36
CA VAL A 149 0.47 10.23 -8.38
C VAL A 149 1.14 10.72 -9.68
N TRP A 150 1.51 11.99 -9.75
CA TRP A 150 2.36 12.49 -10.81
C TRP A 150 3.83 12.19 -10.54
N GLY A 151 4.70 12.45 -11.33
CA GLY A 151 6.15 12.29 -11.14
C GLY A 151 6.67 10.88 -11.42
N ARG A 152 7.86 10.83 -12.00
CA ARG A 152 8.53 9.59 -12.44
C ARG A 152 7.71 8.74 -13.40
N GLY A 153 6.56 9.25 -13.85
CA GLY A 153 5.62 8.60 -14.73
C GLY A 153 5.77 8.97 -16.18
N GLN A 154 4.60 9.14 -16.85
CA GLN A 154 4.44 9.36 -18.30
C GLN A 154 4.99 8.16 -19.09
N THR A 155 5.03 7.00 -18.46
CA THR A 155 5.51 5.73 -19.02
C THR A 155 5.17 4.58 -18.08
N TRP A 156 5.14 3.37 -18.62
CA TRP A 156 5.10 2.14 -17.86
C TRP A 156 6.47 1.86 -17.22
N ARG A 157 6.44 1.40 -15.96
CA ARG A 157 7.64 1.00 -15.22
C ARG A 157 7.45 -0.34 -14.54
N LEU A 158 8.50 -1.15 -14.52
CA LEU A 158 8.65 -2.25 -13.59
C LEU A 158 8.95 -1.64 -12.22
N THR A 159 7.95 -1.60 -11.36
CA THR A 159 8.04 -0.93 -10.07
C THR A 159 8.55 -1.86 -8.98
N GLN A 160 8.11 -3.12 -9.03
CA GLN A 160 8.54 -4.13 -8.08
C GLN A 160 8.80 -5.46 -8.80
N LEU A 161 9.90 -6.08 -8.48
CA LEU A 161 10.26 -7.45 -8.82
C LEU A 161 11.21 -7.95 -7.75
N TRP A 162 10.68 -8.46 -6.66
CA TRP A 162 11.51 -8.86 -5.53
C TRP A 162 11.07 -10.17 -4.89
N LEU A 163 12.04 -10.80 -4.20
CA LEU A 163 11.85 -11.93 -3.33
C LEU A 163 12.21 -11.52 -1.91
N LYS A 164 11.37 -11.87 -0.94
CA LYS A 164 11.57 -11.63 0.48
C LYS A 164 11.49 -12.95 1.23
N GLN A 165 12.41 -13.16 2.16
CA GLN A 165 12.40 -14.34 3.00
C GLN A 165 12.69 -13.97 4.46
N GLN A 166 11.94 -14.59 5.37
CA GLN A 166 12.13 -14.42 6.81
C GLN A 166 12.82 -15.65 7.41
N TYR A 167 13.64 -15.40 8.41
CA TYR A 167 14.41 -16.40 9.15
C TYR A 167 14.22 -16.17 10.65
N PHE A 168 14.47 -17.23 11.44
CA PHE A 168 14.44 -17.18 12.91
C PHE A 168 13.10 -16.64 13.44
N ASP A 169 12.00 -17.25 12.99
CA ASP A 169 10.62 -16.86 13.35
C ASP A 169 10.30 -15.37 13.10
N GLY A 170 10.85 -14.82 12.00
CA GLY A 170 10.62 -13.44 11.59
C GLY A 170 11.58 -12.43 12.22
N ALA A 171 12.56 -12.87 13.03
CA ALA A 171 13.56 -11.96 13.59
C ALA A 171 14.44 -11.33 12.51
N LEU A 172 14.79 -12.08 11.47
CA LEU A 172 15.57 -11.59 10.35
C LEU A 172 14.72 -11.63 9.06
N ASP A 173 14.63 -10.50 8.35
CA ASP A 173 13.90 -10.37 7.09
C ASP A 173 14.84 -9.83 6.01
N VAL A 174 14.98 -10.59 4.93
CA VAL A 174 15.86 -10.27 3.80
C VAL A 174 15.03 -10.10 2.55
N LYS A 175 15.18 -8.98 1.86
CA LYS A 175 14.49 -8.66 0.60
C LYS A 175 15.52 -8.33 -0.47
N PHE A 176 15.40 -8.97 -1.62
CA PHE A 176 16.30 -8.79 -2.76
C PHE A 176 15.51 -8.69 -4.06
N GLY A 177 15.96 -7.83 -4.97
CA GLY A 177 15.36 -7.68 -6.30
C GLY A 177 15.36 -6.24 -6.79
N ARG A 178 14.28 -5.86 -7.49
CA ARG A 178 14.06 -4.49 -7.95
C ARG A 178 12.92 -3.85 -7.18
N PHE A 179 13.22 -2.77 -6.45
CA PHE A 179 12.27 -1.98 -5.68
C PHE A 179 12.86 -0.60 -5.35
N GLY A 180 12.01 0.33 -4.93
CA GLY A 180 12.43 1.68 -4.54
C GLY A 180 12.83 1.77 -3.07
N GLU A 181 13.70 2.72 -2.73
CA GLU A 181 14.12 2.97 -1.34
C GLU A 181 12.94 3.31 -0.43
N GLY A 182 12.00 4.09 -0.94
CA GLY A 182 10.83 4.54 -0.18
C GLY A 182 9.83 3.46 0.21
N GLU A 183 10.00 2.21 -0.30
CA GLU A 183 9.18 1.08 0.17
C GLU A 183 9.54 0.66 1.60
N ASP A 184 10.80 0.74 1.96
CA ASP A 184 11.31 0.21 3.22
C ASP A 184 11.88 1.30 4.13
N PHE A 185 12.50 2.35 3.58
CA PHE A 185 13.19 3.40 4.34
C PHE A 185 12.44 4.73 4.30
N ASN A 186 12.42 5.43 5.42
CA ASN A 186 11.69 6.70 5.58
C ASN A 186 10.25 6.60 5.06
N SER A 187 9.62 5.45 5.26
CA SER A 187 8.28 5.16 4.76
C SER A 187 7.23 5.56 5.79
N PHE A 188 6.18 6.24 5.35
CA PHE A 188 4.98 6.53 6.14
C PHE A 188 3.73 6.51 5.25
N PRO A 189 2.51 6.49 5.84
CA PRO A 189 1.29 6.42 5.07
C PRO A 189 1.15 7.50 4.01
N CYS A 190 0.50 7.17 2.90
CA CYS A 190 0.15 8.07 1.82
C CYS A 190 -1.37 8.17 1.74
N ASP A 191 -1.95 8.93 2.67
CA ASP A 191 -3.40 9.05 2.84
C ASP A 191 -3.97 10.34 2.25
N PHE A 192 -3.11 11.21 1.72
CA PHE A 192 -3.49 12.51 1.17
C PHE A 192 -2.96 12.71 -0.24
N GLN A 193 -3.74 13.37 -1.07
CA GLN A 193 -3.35 13.71 -2.43
C GLN A 193 -2.11 14.63 -2.49
N ASN A 194 -1.87 15.45 -1.49
CA ASN A 194 -0.71 16.33 -1.46
C ASN A 194 0.56 15.56 -1.08
N LEU A 195 1.56 15.60 -1.95
CA LEU A 195 2.83 14.88 -1.81
C LEU A 195 3.60 15.22 -0.51
N ALA A 196 3.35 16.38 0.12
CA ALA A 196 3.94 16.71 1.43
C ALA A 196 3.47 15.78 2.56
N PHE A 197 2.35 15.09 2.36
CA PHE A 197 1.74 14.18 3.32
C PHE A 197 1.67 12.73 2.81
N CYS A 198 2.56 12.37 1.89
CA CYS A 198 2.56 11.08 1.23
C CYS A 198 3.97 10.50 1.13
N GLY A 199 4.11 9.25 1.52
CA GLY A 199 5.25 8.38 1.26
C GLY A 199 6.60 8.89 1.77
N SER A 200 7.67 8.56 1.07
CA SER A 200 9.03 8.89 1.47
C SER A 200 9.42 10.32 1.08
N GLN A 201 9.54 11.20 2.06
CA GLN A 201 9.85 12.63 1.85
C GLN A 201 11.27 12.86 1.33
N VAL A 202 12.23 12.00 1.64
CA VAL A 202 13.61 12.12 1.15
C VAL A 202 13.66 12.23 -0.38
N GLY A 203 12.84 11.47 -1.09
CA GLY A 203 12.78 11.52 -2.54
C GLY A 203 12.24 12.82 -3.13
N ASN A 204 11.54 13.64 -2.34
CA ASN A 204 11.07 14.96 -2.77
C ASN A 204 12.22 15.98 -2.76
N TRP A 205 13.19 15.82 -1.86
CA TRP A 205 14.32 16.73 -1.68
C TRP A 205 15.59 16.28 -2.40
N ALA A 206 15.84 14.96 -2.39
CA ALA A 206 17.05 14.35 -2.93
C ALA A 206 16.72 13.37 -4.08
N GLY A 207 15.77 13.70 -4.93
CA GLY A 207 15.22 12.83 -5.97
C GLY A 207 16.19 12.41 -7.08
N SER A 208 17.42 12.97 -7.11
CA SER A 208 18.51 12.49 -7.96
C SER A 208 19.27 11.29 -7.37
N ILE A 209 19.12 11.05 -6.06
CA ILE A 209 19.80 10.01 -5.30
C ILE A 209 18.80 9.01 -4.72
N TRP A 210 17.65 9.48 -4.23
CA TRP A 210 16.58 8.70 -3.65
C TRP A 210 15.44 8.54 -4.64
N TYR A 211 15.20 7.31 -5.12
CA TYR A 211 14.21 7.04 -6.15
C TYR A 211 12.90 6.58 -5.54
N ASN A 212 11.93 7.48 -5.49
CA ASN A 212 10.57 7.15 -5.05
C ASN A 212 9.81 6.36 -6.11
N TRP A 213 8.72 5.73 -5.67
CA TRP A 213 7.71 5.12 -6.50
C TRP A 213 7.33 6.01 -7.71
N PRO A 214 7.20 5.47 -8.93
CA PRO A 214 7.23 4.06 -9.31
C PRO A 214 8.59 3.58 -9.85
N VAL A 215 9.68 4.27 -9.56
CA VAL A 215 11.03 3.86 -10.01
C VAL A 215 11.55 2.74 -9.11
N SER A 216 12.14 1.73 -9.72
CA SER A 216 12.86 0.67 -9.02
C SER A 216 14.30 0.54 -9.51
N GLN A 217 15.16 0.04 -8.65
CA GLN A 217 16.54 -0.32 -8.95
C GLN A 217 16.89 -1.66 -8.29
N TRP A 218 18.01 -2.26 -8.67
CA TRP A 218 18.50 -3.42 -7.95
C TRP A 218 18.84 -3.08 -6.52
N ALA A 219 18.37 -3.89 -5.60
CA ALA A 219 18.48 -3.63 -4.17
C ALA A 219 18.54 -4.90 -3.33
N LEU A 220 19.17 -4.76 -2.17
CA LEU A 220 19.15 -5.70 -1.07
C LEU A 220 18.79 -4.93 0.20
N ARG A 221 17.83 -5.42 0.97
CA ARG A 221 17.49 -4.90 2.29
C ARG A 221 17.54 -6.04 3.31
N VAL A 222 18.16 -5.79 4.46
CA VAL A 222 18.19 -6.68 5.61
C VAL A 222 17.60 -5.94 6.81
N LYS A 223 16.58 -6.52 7.44
CA LYS A 223 15.91 -6.00 8.62
C LYS A 223 16.05 -7.02 9.76
N TYR A 224 16.41 -6.53 10.95
CA TYR A 224 16.54 -7.35 12.15
C TYR A 224 15.67 -6.78 13.27
N ASN A 225 14.65 -7.55 13.66
CA ASN A 225 13.79 -7.28 14.79
C ASN A 225 14.45 -7.83 16.06
N PHE A 226 15.10 -6.98 16.84
CA PHE A 226 15.85 -7.40 18.03
C PHE A 226 15.06 -7.27 19.33
N ALA A 227 13.91 -6.57 19.29
CA ALA A 227 12.95 -6.47 20.39
C ALA A 227 11.53 -6.28 19.82
N PRO A 228 10.45 -6.47 20.61
CA PRO A 228 9.07 -6.42 20.11
C PRO A 228 8.72 -5.15 19.33
N ASP A 229 9.24 -3.99 19.76
CA ASP A 229 8.93 -2.70 19.16
C ASP A 229 10.14 -2.05 18.48
N TRP A 230 11.25 -2.78 18.34
CA TRP A 230 12.48 -2.25 17.80
C TRP A 230 13.01 -3.08 16.66
N TYR A 231 13.41 -2.41 15.62
CA TYR A 231 14.21 -3.04 14.58
C TYR A 231 15.31 -2.10 14.05
N VAL A 232 16.33 -2.69 13.48
CA VAL A 232 17.32 -2.03 12.65
C VAL A 232 17.21 -2.58 11.25
N GLN A 233 17.35 -1.73 10.24
CA GLN A 233 17.46 -2.19 8.87
C GLN A 233 18.58 -1.46 8.13
N VAL A 234 19.18 -2.19 7.20
CA VAL A 234 20.22 -1.69 6.29
C VAL A 234 19.85 -2.07 4.87
N GLY A 235 20.19 -1.22 3.93
CA GLY A 235 19.96 -1.46 2.51
C GLY A 235 21.18 -1.17 1.65
N ALA A 236 21.20 -1.75 0.46
CA ALA A 236 22.11 -1.40 -0.62
C ALA A 236 21.30 -1.27 -1.90
N TYR A 237 21.24 -0.09 -2.47
CA TYR A 237 20.44 0.25 -3.64
C TYR A 237 21.33 0.75 -4.77
N GLU A 238 21.18 0.17 -5.95
CA GLU A 238 21.88 0.61 -7.14
C GLU A 238 21.61 2.09 -7.43
N GLN A 239 22.64 2.90 -7.52
CA GLN A 239 22.51 4.29 -7.97
C GLN A 239 22.77 4.35 -9.48
N ASN A 240 21.68 4.37 -10.25
CA ASN A 240 21.71 4.40 -11.71
C ASN A 240 20.75 5.47 -12.24
N PRO A 241 21.24 6.70 -12.52
CA PRO A 241 20.39 7.79 -13.00
C PRO A 241 19.57 7.47 -14.24
N SER A 242 20.04 6.52 -15.08
CA SER A 242 19.29 6.13 -16.26
C SER A 242 17.97 5.40 -15.95
N ASN A 243 17.79 4.88 -14.73
CA ASN A 243 16.50 4.34 -14.28
C ASN A 243 15.42 5.41 -14.19
N LEU A 244 15.77 6.69 -14.11
CA LEU A 244 14.84 7.82 -14.10
C LEU A 244 14.30 8.18 -15.49
N GLU A 245 15.00 7.78 -16.55
CA GLU A 245 14.62 8.09 -17.91
C GLU A 245 13.32 7.38 -18.31
N THR A 246 12.47 8.07 -19.08
CA THR A 246 11.16 7.58 -19.50
C THR A 246 11.27 6.30 -20.33
N GLY A 247 12.26 6.20 -21.22
CA GLY A 247 12.49 5.01 -22.06
C GLY A 247 13.02 3.78 -21.31
N ASN A 248 13.43 3.94 -20.04
CA ASN A 248 14.09 2.91 -19.26
C ASN A 248 13.19 2.26 -18.19
N GLY A 249 11.88 2.35 -18.34
CA GLY A 249 10.93 1.82 -17.35
C GLY A 249 11.08 0.32 -17.03
N PHE A 250 11.57 -0.47 -17.96
CA PHE A 250 11.81 -1.93 -17.80
C PHE A 250 13.30 -2.32 -17.90
N LYS A 251 14.20 -1.36 -17.74
CA LYS A 251 15.64 -1.63 -17.83
C LYS A 251 16.10 -2.53 -16.69
N MET A 252 16.66 -3.68 -17.03
CA MET A 252 17.19 -4.66 -16.07
C MET A 252 18.73 -4.65 -16.00
N SER A 253 19.41 -4.04 -16.96
CA SER A 253 20.88 -4.01 -16.98
C SER A 253 21.44 -2.98 -16.00
N GLY A 254 22.57 -3.28 -15.37
CA GLY A 254 23.34 -2.33 -14.55
C GLY A 254 24.12 -1.29 -15.35
N SER A 255 23.96 -1.22 -16.68
CA SER A 255 24.64 -0.19 -17.49
C SER A 255 24.23 1.21 -17.05
N GLY A 256 25.18 2.08 -16.74
CA GLY A 256 24.96 3.44 -16.23
C GLY A 256 24.97 3.54 -14.71
N THR A 257 25.18 2.44 -13.98
CA THR A 257 25.35 2.44 -12.53
C THR A 257 26.56 3.31 -12.15
N LYS A 258 26.36 4.21 -11.16
CA LYS A 258 27.38 5.13 -10.64
C LYS A 258 27.88 4.75 -9.25
N GLY A 259 27.13 3.90 -8.55
CA GLY A 259 27.46 3.48 -7.18
C GLY A 259 26.27 2.83 -6.50
N ALA A 260 26.26 2.89 -5.18
CA ALA A 260 25.15 2.41 -4.35
C ALA A 260 24.81 3.41 -3.25
N LEU A 261 23.52 3.53 -2.96
CA LEU A 261 23.01 4.17 -1.75
C LEU A 261 22.92 3.10 -0.64
N LEU A 262 23.42 3.44 0.55
CA LEU A 262 23.46 2.54 1.71
C LEU A 262 22.67 3.15 2.89
N PRO A 263 21.33 3.09 2.89
CA PRO A 263 20.53 3.59 3.99
C PRO A 263 20.62 2.67 5.21
N VAL A 264 20.56 3.29 6.39
CA VAL A 264 20.50 2.63 7.69
C VAL A 264 19.40 3.29 8.51
N GLU A 265 18.49 2.50 9.07
CA GLU A 265 17.46 2.99 10.00
C GLU A 265 17.41 2.17 11.28
N LEU A 266 17.23 2.87 12.40
CA LEU A 266 16.83 2.29 13.67
C LEU A 266 15.44 2.80 14.00
N ILE A 267 14.48 1.89 14.18
CA ILE A 267 13.07 2.22 14.36
C ILE A 267 12.58 1.71 15.71
N TRP A 268 11.91 2.61 16.42
CA TRP A 268 11.08 2.28 17.56
C TRP A 268 9.60 2.53 17.20
N GLN A 269 8.81 1.48 17.23
CA GLN A 269 7.41 1.49 16.80
C GLN A 269 6.51 0.83 17.85
N PRO A 270 6.30 1.50 19.01
CA PRO A 270 5.47 0.95 20.06
C PRO A 270 4.00 0.90 19.63
N LYS A 271 3.30 -0.15 20.08
CA LYS A 271 1.84 -0.22 19.95
C LYS A 271 1.22 0.69 20.99
N VAL A 272 0.61 1.80 20.57
CA VAL A 272 -0.07 2.74 21.47
C VAL A 272 -1.58 2.52 21.32
N GLY A 273 -2.25 2.17 22.44
CA GLY A 273 -3.71 2.16 22.51
C GLY A 273 -4.42 0.97 21.91
N ALA A 274 -3.77 -0.18 21.77
CA ALA A 274 -4.43 -1.44 21.44
C ALA A 274 -4.58 -2.30 22.71
N GLU A 275 -5.66 -2.10 23.44
CA GLU A 275 -6.27 -3.08 24.34
C GLU A 275 -7.57 -3.60 23.71
#